data_355bb1eea8ebee691153221aab23484f
#
_entry.id   355bb1eea8ebee691153221aab23484f
#
_cell.length_a   1.000
_cell.length_b   1.000
_cell.length_c   1.000
_cell.angle_alpha   90.00
_cell.angle_beta   90.00
_cell.angle_gamma   90.00
#
_symmetry.space_group_name_H-M   'P 1'
#
loop_
_entity.id
_entity.type
_entity.pdbx_description
1 polymer ?
#
loop_
_entity_poly.entity_id
_entity_poly.type
_entity_poly.pdbx_seq_one_letter_code
_entity_poly.pdbx_strand_id
1 'polypeptide(L)'
;MSFRALDLNLLKVFEALMTEGSVTRAANALRMTQPAVSNALARLRDALGDPLFVRSGTGIRPTQRAAALWEPIGEALERMRGALDEQVFDPARAQTEFSLSMSDYVSSLVMPDLLKHLGGIAPKARVHTVPNTVLEIGDQLEENRVDCVLSVYVNEAQQPAAIRSRSLWTVDYACFMRRGHPLAAQKRLSIRTFLNAAHVDVSLAGKTLPSYDLFLASRGLSRNLVATVNHYSAAYEVVRQSDLIAVLPSDLRSQSRQAPFLHAMPIPLRAPPRIVSLFWHQRNDTVPAQRWLRETLVGMFAKSE
;
A
#
# COMPACT_ATOMS: atom_id res chain seq x y z
N MET A 1 -19.36 11.67 38.65
CA MET A 1 -17.89 11.48 38.50
C MET A 1 -17.49 11.58 37.05
N SER A 2 -16.37 12.22 36.73
CA SER A 2 -15.89 12.33 35.32
C SER A 2 -15.09 11.07 34.96
N PHE A 3 -15.38 10.48 33.78
CA PHE A 3 -14.60 9.39 33.19
C PHE A 3 -13.08 9.68 33.19
N ARG A 4 -12.68 10.97 33.13
CA ARG A 4 -11.28 11.43 33.16
C ARG A 4 -10.52 11.04 34.40
N ALA A 5 -11.20 10.80 35.56
CA ALA A 5 -10.57 10.48 36.84
C ALA A 5 -10.53 8.97 37.14
N LEU A 6 -11.11 8.13 36.26
CA LEU A 6 -11.14 6.69 36.45
C LEU A 6 -9.83 6.05 35.98
N ASP A 7 -9.16 5.33 36.89
CA ASP A 7 -8.03 4.47 36.53
C ASP A 7 -8.54 3.23 35.75
N LEU A 8 -8.22 3.17 34.48
CA LEU A 8 -8.69 2.10 33.58
C LEU A 8 -8.18 0.70 33.99
N ASN A 9 -7.10 0.60 34.74
CA ASN A 9 -6.64 -0.69 35.29
C ASN A 9 -7.66 -1.31 36.26
N LEU A 10 -8.47 -0.48 36.91
CA LEU A 10 -9.54 -0.97 37.77
C LEU A 10 -10.62 -1.75 37.03
N LEU A 11 -10.81 -1.48 35.74
CA LEU A 11 -11.79 -2.21 34.91
C LEU A 11 -11.35 -3.68 34.68
N LYS A 12 -10.05 -3.96 34.61
CA LYS A 12 -9.53 -5.34 34.56
C LYS A 12 -9.81 -6.10 35.85
N VAL A 13 -9.72 -5.40 36.99
CA VAL A 13 -10.06 -5.99 38.28
C VAL A 13 -11.58 -6.25 38.40
N PHE A 14 -12.40 -5.33 37.92
CA PHE A 14 -13.85 -5.52 37.82
C PHE A 14 -14.21 -6.76 37.00
N GLU A 15 -13.63 -6.89 35.82
CA GLU A 15 -13.84 -8.03 34.94
C GLU A 15 -13.46 -9.36 35.60
N ALA A 16 -12.27 -9.42 36.22
CA ALA A 16 -11.81 -10.61 36.92
C ALA A 16 -12.74 -11.00 38.09
N LEU A 17 -13.25 -10.01 38.84
CA LEU A 17 -14.18 -10.24 39.93
C LEU A 17 -15.56 -10.73 39.44
N MET A 18 -16.05 -10.20 38.32
CA MET A 18 -17.28 -10.66 37.68
C MET A 18 -17.18 -12.11 37.18
N THR A 19 -16.05 -12.45 36.57
CA THR A 19 -15.79 -13.80 36.02
C THR A 19 -15.56 -14.82 37.12
N GLU A 20 -14.75 -14.51 38.11
CA GLU A 20 -14.28 -15.47 39.12
C GLU A 20 -15.23 -15.61 40.32
N GLY A 21 -16.05 -14.60 40.61
CA GLY A 21 -16.92 -14.58 41.78
C GLY A 21 -16.20 -14.73 43.14
N SER A 22 -14.88 -14.44 43.17
CA SER A 22 -14.03 -14.57 44.35
C SER A 22 -12.82 -13.64 44.25
N VAL A 23 -12.55 -12.87 45.30
CA VAL A 23 -11.40 -11.96 45.34
C VAL A 23 -10.09 -12.73 45.25
N THR A 24 -9.98 -13.89 45.88
CA THR A 24 -8.77 -14.73 45.84
C THR A 24 -8.54 -15.31 44.46
N ARG A 25 -9.58 -15.82 43.78
CA ARG A 25 -9.43 -16.34 42.42
C ARG A 25 -9.12 -15.22 41.43
N ALA A 26 -9.79 -14.08 41.55
CA ALA A 26 -9.49 -12.91 40.74
C ALA A 26 -8.03 -12.42 40.88
N ALA A 27 -7.51 -12.45 42.11
CA ALA A 27 -6.12 -12.11 42.38
C ALA A 27 -5.15 -13.07 41.65
N ASN A 28 -5.42 -14.37 41.72
CA ASN A 28 -4.63 -15.38 41.00
C ASN A 28 -4.69 -15.18 39.49
N ALA A 29 -5.89 -14.97 38.92
CA ALA A 29 -6.10 -14.74 37.50
C ALA A 29 -5.34 -13.50 36.99
N LEU A 30 -5.30 -12.43 37.80
CA LEU A 30 -4.58 -11.20 37.50
C LEU A 30 -3.09 -11.21 37.86
N ARG A 31 -2.58 -12.31 38.46
CA ARG A 31 -1.23 -12.37 39.02
C ARG A 31 -0.94 -11.24 40.02
N MET A 32 -1.93 -10.90 40.85
CA MET A 32 -1.89 -9.87 41.88
C MET A 32 -2.03 -10.51 43.25
N THR A 33 -1.66 -9.77 44.29
CA THR A 33 -1.97 -10.18 45.67
C THR A 33 -3.43 -9.88 46.02
N GLN A 34 -4.04 -10.67 46.89
CA GLN A 34 -5.41 -10.45 47.35
C GLN A 34 -5.63 -9.05 47.96
N PRO A 35 -4.72 -8.51 48.78
CA PRO A 35 -4.82 -7.12 49.28
C PRO A 35 -4.84 -6.08 48.14
N ALA A 36 -4.04 -6.29 47.07
CA ALA A 36 -4.02 -5.39 45.92
C ALA A 36 -5.36 -5.36 45.18
N VAL A 37 -5.97 -6.53 44.96
CA VAL A 37 -7.31 -6.62 44.36
C VAL A 37 -8.39 -6.01 45.26
N SER A 38 -8.29 -6.22 46.60
CA SER A 38 -9.21 -5.61 47.56
C SER A 38 -9.11 -4.08 47.56
N ASN A 39 -7.90 -3.52 47.51
CA ASN A 39 -7.69 -2.07 47.40
C ASN A 39 -8.21 -1.51 46.04
N ALA A 40 -7.99 -2.23 44.95
CA ALA A 40 -8.52 -1.84 43.66
C ALA A 40 -10.07 -1.85 43.67
N LEU A 41 -10.68 -2.87 44.27
CA LEU A 41 -12.15 -2.92 44.45
C LEU A 41 -12.65 -1.74 45.33
N ALA A 42 -11.95 -1.38 46.41
CA ALA A 42 -12.31 -0.21 47.21
C ALA A 42 -12.30 1.07 46.37
N ARG A 43 -11.23 1.31 45.60
CA ARG A 43 -11.14 2.45 44.67
C ARG A 43 -12.24 2.45 43.61
N LEU A 44 -12.63 1.27 43.09
CA LEU A 44 -13.78 1.13 42.17
C LEU A 44 -15.09 1.54 42.83
N ARG A 45 -15.34 1.10 44.07
CA ARG A 45 -16.52 1.46 44.86
C ARG A 45 -16.64 2.96 45.04
N ASP A 46 -15.54 3.58 45.43
CA ASP A 46 -15.50 5.04 45.61
C ASP A 46 -15.73 5.75 44.29
N ALA A 47 -15.13 5.22 43.22
CA ALA A 47 -15.26 5.77 41.88
C ALA A 47 -16.68 5.68 41.32
N LEU A 48 -17.39 4.61 41.56
CA LEU A 48 -18.71 4.34 40.94
C LEU A 48 -19.86 4.61 41.92
N GLY A 49 -19.56 4.88 43.18
CA GLY A 49 -20.56 5.16 44.24
C GLY A 49 -21.46 3.95 44.52
N ASP A 50 -20.94 2.74 44.36
CA ASP A 50 -21.69 1.49 44.54
C ASP A 50 -20.81 0.40 45.14
N PRO A 51 -21.31 -0.46 46.04
CA PRO A 51 -20.56 -1.57 46.61
C PRO A 51 -20.03 -2.58 45.57
N LEU A 52 -20.60 -2.63 44.38
CA LEU A 52 -20.34 -3.48 43.22
C LEU A 52 -20.45 -4.98 43.51
N PHE A 53 -19.93 -5.44 44.63
CA PHE A 53 -19.99 -6.84 45.04
C PHE A 53 -20.33 -6.93 46.55
N VAL A 54 -21.25 -7.85 46.88
CA VAL A 54 -21.65 -8.21 48.22
C VAL A 54 -21.20 -9.63 48.54
N ARG A 55 -20.97 -9.93 49.82
CA ARG A 55 -20.60 -11.29 50.24
C ARG A 55 -21.79 -12.26 50.03
N SER A 56 -21.50 -13.45 49.53
CA SER A 56 -22.50 -14.52 49.35
C SER A 56 -21.83 -15.87 49.57
N GLY A 57 -22.07 -16.51 50.70
CA GLY A 57 -21.46 -17.75 51.07
C GLY A 57 -19.92 -17.61 51.14
N THR A 58 -19.21 -18.46 50.42
CA THR A 58 -17.72 -18.46 50.29
C THR A 58 -17.15 -17.50 49.24
N GLY A 59 -18.03 -16.74 48.58
CA GLY A 59 -17.62 -15.83 47.49
C GLY A 59 -18.27 -14.47 47.54
N ILE A 60 -18.34 -13.83 46.39
CA ILE A 60 -18.99 -12.53 46.17
C ILE A 60 -20.02 -12.64 45.04
N ARG A 61 -21.05 -11.80 45.12
CA ARG A 61 -22.06 -11.62 44.06
C ARG A 61 -22.14 -10.18 43.62
N PRO A 62 -22.34 -9.92 42.32
CA PRO A 62 -22.46 -8.56 41.82
C PRO A 62 -23.75 -7.90 42.31
N THR A 63 -23.73 -6.59 42.55
CA THR A 63 -24.91 -5.75 42.71
C THR A 63 -25.62 -5.59 41.37
N GLN A 64 -26.86 -5.08 41.40
CA GLN A 64 -27.61 -4.76 40.21
C GLN A 64 -26.82 -3.74 39.32
N ARG A 65 -26.12 -2.80 39.95
CA ARG A 65 -25.26 -1.82 39.26
C ARG A 65 -24.09 -2.52 38.57
N ALA A 66 -23.37 -3.40 39.25
CA ALA A 66 -22.28 -4.17 38.68
C ALA A 66 -22.75 -5.07 37.52
N ALA A 67 -23.90 -5.74 37.65
CA ALA A 67 -24.49 -6.54 36.58
C ALA A 67 -24.81 -5.69 35.34
N ALA A 68 -25.37 -4.49 35.52
CA ALA A 68 -25.64 -3.57 34.41
C ALA A 68 -24.40 -3.02 33.73
N LEU A 69 -23.28 -2.93 34.44
CA LEU A 69 -21.98 -2.48 33.90
C LEU A 69 -21.20 -3.61 33.22
N TRP A 70 -21.55 -4.87 33.45
CA TRP A 70 -20.78 -6.02 32.98
C TRP A 70 -20.63 -6.08 31.45
N GLU A 71 -21.76 -6.06 30.75
CA GLU A 71 -21.79 -6.17 29.30
C GLU A 71 -21.03 -5.00 28.60
N PRO A 72 -21.38 -3.71 28.88
CA PRO A 72 -20.70 -2.59 28.20
C PRO A 72 -19.20 -2.47 28.54
N ILE A 73 -18.79 -2.82 29.76
CA ILE A 73 -17.35 -2.81 30.13
C ILE A 73 -16.61 -3.97 29.45
N GLY A 74 -17.22 -5.17 29.43
CA GLY A 74 -16.65 -6.35 28.76
C GLY A 74 -16.42 -6.09 27.28
N GLU A 75 -17.40 -5.56 26.58
CA GLU A 75 -17.26 -5.19 25.16
C GLU A 75 -16.15 -4.15 24.93
N ALA A 76 -16.05 -3.14 25.80
CA ALA A 76 -14.99 -2.13 25.67
C ALA A 76 -13.59 -2.73 25.89
N LEU A 77 -13.42 -3.61 26.88
CA LEU A 77 -12.17 -4.30 27.15
C LEU A 77 -11.79 -5.27 26.03
N GLU A 78 -12.74 -5.99 25.46
CA GLU A 78 -12.49 -6.84 24.29
C GLU A 78 -12.05 -6.05 23.06
N ARG A 79 -12.69 -4.91 22.79
CA ARG A 79 -12.27 -4.00 21.73
C ARG A 79 -10.85 -3.47 21.95
N MET A 80 -10.49 -3.13 23.21
CA MET A 80 -9.15 -2.71 23.56
C MET A 80 -8.13 -3.85 23.37
N ARG A 81 -8.45 -5.08 23.79
CA ARG A 81 -7.60 -6.26 23.56
C ARG A 81 -7.38 -6.48 22.07
N GLY A 82 -8.47 -6.52 21.31
CA GLY A 82 -8.38 -6.69 19.86
C GLY A 82 -7.56 -5.60 19.14
N ALA A 83 -7.44 -4.41 19.73
CA ALA A 83 -6.61 -3.34 19.18
C ALA A 83 -5.12 -3.44 19.62
N LEU A 84 -4.84 -4.10 20.74
CA LEU A 84 -3.48 -4.21 21.34
C LEU A 84 -2.81 -5.56 21.03
N ASP A 85 -3.58 -6.62 20.86
CA ASP A 85 -3.03 -7.90 20.44
C ASP A 85 -2.47 -7.78 19.02
N GLU A 86 -1.32 -8.39 18.77
CA GLU A 86 -0.80 -8.58 17.41
C GLU A 86 -1.85 -9.38 16.62
N GLN A 87 -2.74 -8.66 15.96
CA GLN A 87 -3.78 -9.30 15.14
C GLN A 87 -3.07 -10.09 14.04
N VAL A 88 -3.16 -11.40 14.11
CA VAL A 88 -2.89 -12.24 12.94
C VAL A 88 -3.87 -11.76 11.86
N PHE A 89 -3.36 -11.09 10.85
CA PHE A 89 -4.19 -10.60 9.75
C PHE A 89 -4.80 -11.80 9.03
N ASP A 90 -6.11 -11.93 9.12
CA ASP A 90 -6.87 -12.92 8.36
C ASP A 90 -7.47 -12.24 7.11
N PRO A 91 -6.87 -12.42 5.93
CA PRO A 91 -7.33 -11.77 4.70
C PRO A 91 -8.75 -12.15 4.33
N ALA A 92 -9.20 -13.36 4.65
CA ALA A 92 -10.55 -13.83 4.30
C ALA A 92 -11.66 -13.09 5.05
N ARG A 93 -11.36 -12.56 6.23
CA ARG A 93 -12.32 -11.89 7.10
C ARG A 93 -12.14 -10.39 7.19
N ALA A 94 -10.93 -9.91 6.97
CA ALA A 94 -10.57 -8.51 7.14
C ALA A 94 -11.34 -7.60 6.18
N GLN A 95 -11.93 -6.55 6.72
CA GLN A 95 -12.45 -5.41 5.96
C GLN A 95 -11.37 -4.34 5.96
N THR A 96 -10.53 -4.34 4.93
CA THR A 96 -9.40 -3.44 4.85
C THR A 96 -9.38 -2.72 3.52
N GLU A 97 -8.87 -1.51 3.53
CA GLU A 97 -8.67 -0.70 2.33
C GLU A 97 -7.17 -0.50 2.11
N PHE A 98 -6.71 -0.74 0.90
CA PHE A 98 -5.34 -0.54 0.49
C PHE A 98 -5.24 0.57 -0.54
N SER A 99 -4.31 1.49 -0.34
CA SER A 99 -4.02 2.59 -1.27
C SER A 99 -2.67 2.35 -1.95
N LEU A 100 -2.69 2.19 -3.27
CA LEU A 100 -1.51 1.93 -4.09
C LEU A 100 -1.26 3.08 -5.05
N SER A 101 -0.06 3.67 -5.02
CA SER A 101 0.33 4.67 -6.02
C SER A 101 1.04 4.00 -7.18
N MET A 102 0.57 4.26 -8.41
CA MET A 102 1.16 3.71 -9.63
C MET A 102 0.73 4.51 -10.87
N SER A 103 1.53 4.42 -11.96
CA SER A 103 1.13 4.96 -13.26
C SER A 103 0.03 4.10 -13.90
N ASP A 104 -0.65 4.64 -14.92
CA ASP A 104 -1.63 3.90 -15.73
C ASP A 104 -1.01 2.66 -16.39
N TYR A 105 0.25 2.73 -16.79
CA TYR A 105 1.01 1.58 -17.28
C TYR A 105 1.11 0.46 -16.25
N VAL A 106 1.62 0.76 -15.06
CA VAL A 106 1.76 -0.24 -13.98
C VAL A 106 0.40 -0.75 -13.54
N SER A 107 -0.59 0.14 -13.44
CA SER A 107 -1.96 -0.22 -13.08
C SER A 107 -2.58 -1.21 -14.06
N SER A 108 -2.36 -1.03 -15.36
CA SER A 108 -2.89 -1.94 -16.38
C SER A 108 -2.28 -3.35 -16.31
N LEU A 109 -1.05 -3.47 -15.82
CA LEU A 109 -0.36 -4.75 -15.63
C LEU A 109 -0.73 -5.43 -14.31
N VAL A 110 -0.88 -4.67 -13.25
CA VAL A 110 -1.00 -5.20 -11.88
C VAL A 110 -2.45 -5.43 -11.48
N MET A 111 -3.33 -4.45 -11.73
CA MET A 111 -4.68 -4.48 -11.16
C MET A 111 -5.56 -5.64 -11.61
N PRO A 112 -5.56 -6.08 -12.89
CA PRO A 112 -6.40 -7.22 -13.30
C PRO A 112 -6.08 -8.50 -12.52
N ASP A 113 -4.80 -8.85 -12.42
CA ASP A 113 -4.37 -10.07 -11.75
C ASP A 113 -4.48 -9.95 -10.23
N LEU A 114 -4.13 -8.79 -9.67
CA LEU A 114 -4.28 -8.51 -8.23
C LEU A 114 -5.73 -8.64 -7.78
N LEU A 115 -6.68 -8.00 -8.47
CA LEU A 115 -8.09 -8.05 -8.10
C LEU A 115 -8.69 -9.45 -8.27
N LYS A 116 -8.28 -10.19 -9.30
CA LYS A 116 -8.67 -11.58 -9.48
C LYS A 116 -8.17 -12.44 -8.31
N HIS A 117 -6.93 -12.26 -7.88
CA HIS A 117 -6.33 -12.97 -6.75
C HIS A 117 -7.03 -12.63 -5.44
N LEU A 118 -7.20 -11.32 -5.14
CA LEU A 118 -7.86 -10.85 -3.94
C LEU A 118 -9.31 -11.34 -3.85
N GLY A 119 -10.03 -11.41 -4.96
CA GLY A 119 -11.40 -11.95 -4.99
C GLY A 119 -11.52 -13.37 -4.44
N GLY A 120 -10.45 -14.18 -4.55
CA GLY A 120 -10.41 -15.54 -3.99
C GLY A 120 -10.00 -15.64 -2.52
N ILE A 121 -9.12 -14.74 -2.05
CA ILE A 121 -8.49 -14.88 -0.74
C ILE A 121 -8.82 -13.77 0.26
N ALA A 122 -9.23 -12.60 -0.22
CA ALA A 122 -9.55 -11.42 0.59
C ALA A 122 -10.78 -10.69 0.02
N PRO A 123 -11.96 -11.34 -0.04
CA PRO A 123 -13.13 -10.84 -0.80
C PRO A 123 -13.72 -9.53 -0.27
N LYS A 124 -13.37 -9.12 0.95
CA LYS A 124 -13.81 -7.85 1.55
C LYS A 124 -12.76 -6.74 1.48
N ALA A 125 -11.56 -7.05 0.98
CA ALA A 125 -10.52 -6.04 0.78
C ALA A 125 -10.90 -5.11 -0.37
N ARG A 126 -10.58 -3.82 -0.21
CA ARG A 126 -10.72 -2.79 -1.23
C ARG A 126 -9.36 -2.27 -1.63
N VAL A 127 -9.18 -1.96 -2.90
CA VAL A 127 -7.93 -1.39 -3.41
C VAL A 127 -8.24 -0.10 -4.14
N HIS A 128 -7.58 0.98 -3.73
CA HIS A 128 -7.63 2.28 -4.38
C HIS A 128 -6.29 2.55 -5.07
N THR A 129 -6.35 3.06 -6.30
CA THR A 129 -5.15 3.50 -7.01
C THR A 129 -5.06 5.01 -7.01
N VAL A 130 -3.86 5.53 -6.74
CA VAL A 130 -3.55 6.95 -6.74
C VAL A 130 -2.52 7.21 -7.85
N PRO A 131 -2.64 8.28 -8.64
CA PRO A 131 -1.64 8.63 -9.63
C PRO A 131 -0.25 8.78 -9.02
N ASN A 132 0.76 8.24 -9.71
CA ASN A 132 2.14 8.36 -9.30
C ASN A 132 2.87 9.43 -10.11
N THR A 133 3.35 10.44 -9.43
CA THR A 133 4.38 11.33 -9.94
C THR A 133 5.70 10.92 -9.30
N VAL A 134 6.69 10.53 -10.11
CA VAL A 134 7.98 9.97 -9.64
C VAL A 134 8.67 10.86 -8.58
N LEU A 135 8.40 12.16 -8.59
CA LEU A 135 9.00 13.13 -7.67
C LEU A 135 8.39 13.10 -6.25
N GLU A 136 7.23 12.45 -6.07
CA GLU A 136 6.47 12.48 -4.81
C GLU A 136 6.42 11.13 -4.07
N ILE A 137 7.24 10.16 -4.49
CA ILE A 137 7.19 8.80 -3.88
C ILE A 137 7.49 8.87 -2.38
N GLY A 138 8.53 9.61 -1.99
CA GLY A 138 8.90 9.80 -0.59
C GLY A 138 7.78 10.45 0.21
N ASP A 139 7.28 11.57 -0.27
CA ASP A 139 6.25 12.37 0.40
C ASP A 139 4.94 11.60 0.56
N GLN A 140 4.49 10.87 -0.47
CA GLN A 140 3.28 10.05 -0.40
C GLN A 140 3.37 8.97 0.68
N LEU A 141 4.54 8.34 0.83
CA LEU A 141 4.78 7.31 1.84
C LEU A 141 5.03 7.91 3.23
N GLU A 142 5.76 9.01 3.34
CA GLU A 142 6.03 9.67 4.61
C GLU A 142 4.78 10.26 5.25
N GLU A 143 3.90 10.86 4.44
CA GLU A 143 2.62 11.40 4.89
C GLU A 143 1.52 10.34 5.04
N ASN A 144 1.84 9.08 4.79
CA ASN A 144 0.89 7.95 4.86
C ASN A 144 -0.34 8.12 3.96
N ARG A 145 -0.16 8.79 2.81
CA ARG A 145 -1.23 8.96 1.80
C ARG A 145 -1.51 7.67 1.05
N VAL A 146 -0.49 6.80 0.96
CA VAL A 146 -0.59 5.48 0.33
C VAL A 146 0.19 4.44 1.14
N ASP A 147 -0.22 3.18 1.02
CA ASP A 147 0.44 2.05 1.68
C ASP A 147 1.70 1.63 0.96
N CYS A 148 1.64 1.63 -0.38
CA CYS A 148 2.75 1.25 -1.23
C CYS A 148 2.75 2.07 -2.53
N VAL A 149 3.93 2.20 -3.13
CA VAL A 149 4.13 2.77 -4.46
C VAL A 149 4.77 1.72 -5.36
N LEU A 150 4.19 1.50 -6.55
CA LEU A 150 4.79 0.68 -7.60
C LEU A 150 5.29 1.61 -8.71
N SER A 151 6.60 1.77 -8.81
CA SER A 151 7.20 2.72 -9.75
C SER A 151 8.61 2.34 -10.13
N VAL A 152 9.09 3.02 -11.16
CA VAL A 152 10.52 3.07 -11.51
C VAL A 152 11.15 4.20 -10.73
N TYR A 153 12.11 3.90 -9.85
CA TYR A 153 12.86 4.94 -9.16
C TYR A 153 13.94 5.51 -10.07
N VAL A 154 14.03 6.84 -10.14
CA VAL A 154 14.95 7.52 -11.08
C VAL A 154 16.34 7.65 -10.49
N ASN A 155 16.48 7.65 -9.15
CA ASN A 155 17.78 7.84 -8.49
C ASN A 155 17.80 7.11 -7.14
N GLU A 156 18.24 5.86 -7.14
CA GLU A 156 18.36 5.04 -5.93
C GLU A 156 19.26 5.67 -4.85
N ALA A 157 20.26 6.46 -5.25
CA ALA A 157 21.16 7.14 -4.32
C ALA A 157 20.47 8.27 -3.51
N GLN A 158 19.31 8.72 -3.92
CA GLN A 158 18.51 9.75 -3.23
C GLN A 158 17.30 9.17 -2.50
N GLN A 159 17.17 7.84 -2.41
CA GLN A 159 16.06 7.23 -1.68
C GLN A 159 16.20 7.53 -0.18
N PRO A 160 15.17 8.11 0.47
CA PRO A 160 15.19 8.34 1.92
C PRO A 160 15.40 7.02 2.68
N ALA A 161 16.21 7.05 3.74
CA ALA A 161 16.53 5.86 4.53
C ALA A 161 15.30 5.17 5.15
N ALA A 162 14.21 5.91 5.33
CA ALA A 162 12.94 5.39 5.83
C ALA A 162 12.12 4.61 4.79
N ILE A 163 12.45 4.76 3.50
CA ILE A 163 11.75 4.08 2.41
C ILE A 163 12.45 2.76 2.10
N ARG A 164 11.70 1.68 2.18
CA ARG A 164 12.12 0.34 1.78
C ARG A 164 11.69 0.06 0.35
N SER A 165 12.42 -0.80 -0.34
CA SER A 165 12.06 -1.21 -1.70
C SER A 165 12.32 -2.69 -1.96
N ARG A 166 11.57 -3.24 -2.92
CA ARG A 166 11.75 -4.58 -3.48
C ARG A 166 11.56 -4.52 -4.99
N SER A 167 12.54 -4.99 -5.75
CA SER A 167 12.43 -5.11 -7.20
C SER A 167 11.36 -6.11 -7.59
N LEU A 168 10.56 -5.79 -8.61
CA LEU A 168 9.50 -6.65 -9.13
C LEU A 168 9.83 -7.17 -10.54
N TRP A 169 10.00 -6.28 -11.53
CA TRP A 169 10.36 -6.67 -12.89
C TRP A 169 11.12 -5.59 -13.63
N THR A 170 11.86 -6.01 -14.65
CA THR A 170 12.58 -5.11 -15.56
C THR A 170 11.66 -4.67 -16.70
N VAL A 171 11.71 -3.39 -17.05
CA VAL A 171 10.97 -2.79 -18.16
C VAL A 171 11.87 -2.63 -19.35
N ASP A 172 11.52 -3.29 -20.46
CA ASP A 172 12.10 -3.06 -21.76
C ASP A 172 11.32 -2.01 -22.54
N TYR A 173 12.01 -1.23 -23.35
CA TYR A 173 11.42 -0.17 -24.16
C TYR A 173 11.59 -0.45 -25.66
N ALA A 174 10.62 -0.03 -26.43
CA ALA A 174 10.65 -0.05 -27.90
C ALA A 174 10.22 1.31 -28.46
N CYS A 175 10.63 1.57 -29.70
CA CYS A 175 10.13 2.70 -30.48
C CYS A 175 8.82 2.28 -31.17
N PHE A 176 7.72 2.93 -30.79
CA PHE A 176 6.39 2.69 -31.36
C PHE A 176 6.03 3.75 -32.38
N MET A 177 5.36 3.33 -33.45
CA MET A 177 4.80 4.15 -34.49
C MET A 177 3.54 3.49 -35.08
N ARG A 178 2.66 4.21 -35.78
CA ARG A 178 1.54 3.60 -36.47
C ARG A 178 2.04 2.66 -37.60
N ARG A 179 1.27 1.62 -37.97
CA ARG A 179 1.69 0.64 -38.97
C ARG A 179 2.02 1.25 -40.35
N GLY A 180 1.29 2.27 -40.79
CA GLY A 180 1.53 2.97 -42.04
C GLY A 180 2.51 4.13 -41.95
N HIS A 181 3.29 4.24 -40.87
CA HIS A 181 4.30 5.29 -40.69
C HIS A 181 5.44 5.11 -41.73
N PRO A 182 5.97 6.20 -42.36
CA PRO A 182 7.04 6.09 -43.35
C PRO A 182 8.28 5.33 -42.85
N LEU A 183 8.61 5.48 -41.55
CA LEU A 183 9.73 4.77 -40.95
C LEU A 183 9.49 3.29 -40.68
N ALA A 184 8.25 2.83 -40.67
CA ALA A 184 7.92 1.41 -40.44
C ALA A 184 8.40 0.48 -41.57
N ALA A 185 8.66 1.02 -42.75
CA ALA A 185 9.23 0.27 -43.89
C ALA A 185 10.73 -0.01 -43.72
N GLN A 186 11.42 0.65 -42.80
CA GLN A 186 12.83 0.46 -42.53
C GLN A 186 13.07 -0.80 -41.69
N LYS A 187 14.10 -1.56 -41.97
CA LYS A 187 14.49 -2.71 -41.12
C LYS A 187 15.05 -2.29 -39.75
N ARG A 188 15.71 -1.13 -39.71
CA ARG A 188 16.30 -0.54 -38.48
C ARG A 188 16.30 0.98 -38.59
N LEU A 189 16.08 1.66 -37.49
CA LEU A 189 16.25 3.10 -37.40
C LEU A 189 17.72 3.46 -37.17
N SER A 190 18.24 4.39 -37.97
CA SER A 190 19.53 5.03 -37.62
C SER A 190 19.32 6.00 -36.46
N ILE A 191 20.39 6.27 -35.68
CA ILE A 191 20.33 7.27 -34.59
C ILE A 191 19.86 8.62 -35.14
N ARG A 192 20.41 9.06 -36.27
CA ARG A 192 20.04 10.33 -36.92
C ARG A 192 18.57 10.39 -37.29
N THR A 193 18.06 9.33 -37.94
CA THR A 193 16.63 9.23 -38.32
C THR A 193 15.73 9.29 -37.08
N PHE A 194 16.10 8.54 -36.04
CA PHE A 194 15.37 8.50 -34.78
C PHE A 194 15.35 9.86 -34.07
N LEU A 195 16.47 10.54 -33.94
CA LEU A 195 16.55 11.83 -33.26
C LEU A 195 15.80 12.95 -34.00
N ASN A 196 15.79 12.92 -35.34
CA ASN A 196 15.10 13.91 -36.17
C ASN A 196 13.59 13.65 -36.33
N ALA A 197 13.11 12.44 -36.07
CA ALA A 197 11.68 12.14 -36.11
C ALA A 197 10.92 12.97 -35.05
N ALA A 198 9.66 13.24 -35.30
CA ALA A 198 8.81 13.93 -34.33
C ALA A 198 8.34 12.93 -33.26
N HIS A 199 8.60 13.24 -31.99
CA HIS A 199 8.29 12.37 -30.86
C HIS A 199 7.17 12.92 -29.98
N VAL A 200 6.35 12.01 -29.47
CA VAL A 200 5.57 12.19 -28.23
C VAL A 200 6.16 11.31 -27.16
N ASP A 201 6.17 11.74 -25.90
CA ASP A 201 6.58 10.90 -24.78
C ASP A 201 5.72 11.14 -23.54
N VAL A 202 5.92 10.31 -22.51
CA VAL A 202 5.19 10.38 -21.27
C VAL A 202 6.02 11.11 -20.22
N SER A 203 5.43 12.15 -19.63
CA SER A 203 5.97 12.84 -18.47
C SER A 203 4.94 12.82 -17.35
N LEU A 204 5.13 11.92 -16.37
CA LEU A 204 4.24 11.77 -15.23
C LEU A 204 4.29 13.00 -14.29
N ALA A 205 5.39 13.73 -14.30
CA ALA A 205 5.63 14.92 -13.48
C ALA A 205 5.40 16.25 -14.25
N GLY A 206 4.67 16.22 -15.36
CA GLY A 206 4.35 17.39 -16.16
C GLY A 206 5.54 17.96 -16.92
N LYS A 207 6.05 19.14 -16.57
CA LYS A 207 7.14 19.82 -17.30
C LYS A 207 8.53 19.18 -17.16
N THR A 208 8.66 18.08 -16.42
CA THR A 208 9.92 17.35 -16.27
C THR A 208 10.26 16.61 -17.55
N LEU A 209 11.55 16.65 -17.97
CA LEU A 209 12.00 15.88 -19.12
C LEU A 209 11.73 14.38 -18.91
N PRO A 210 11.20 13.69 -19.92
CA PRO A 210 11.07 12.24 -19.88
C PRO A 210 12.41 11.54 -19.60
N SER A 211 12.35 10.38 -18.97
CA SER A 211 13.55 9.65 -18.58
C SER A 211 14.51 9.33 -19.71
N TYR A 212 13.96 9.11 -20.92
CA TYR A 212 14.78 8.84 -22.10
C TYR A 212 15.52 10.10 -22.57
N ASP A 213 14.92 11.28 -22.43
CA ASP A 213 15.57 12.55 -22.76
C ASP A 213 16.71 12.91 -21.78
N LEU A 214 16.57 12.58 -20.50
CA LEU A 214 17.67 12.68 -19.54
C LEU A 214 18.86 11.79 -19.93
N PHE A 215 18.57 10.58 -20.40
CA PHE A 215 19.61 9.67 -20.92
C PHE A 215 20.26 10.21 -22.19
N LEU A 216 19.52 10.78 -23.14
CA LEU A 216 20.07 11.42 -24.33
C LEU A 216 20.92 12.64 -23.96
N ALA A 217 20.43 13.51 -23.08
CA ALA A 217 21.14 14.69 -22.61
C ALA A 217 22.48 14.36 -21.95
N SER A 218 22.57 13.26 -21.19
CA SER A 218 23.83 12.78 -20.60
C SER A 218 24.89 12.39 -21.64
N ARG A 219 24.52 12.28 -22.93
CA ARG A 219 25.39 11.98 -24.09
C ARG A 219 25.54 13.15 -25.05
N GLY A 220 25.06 14.34 -24.68
CA GLY A 220 25.05 15.51 -25.55
C GLY A 220 24.08 15.38 -26.73
N LEU A 221 23.08 14.52 -26.63
CA LEU A 221 22.07 14.28 -27.66
C LEU A 221 20.73 14.84 -27.26
N SER A 222 19.94 15.21 -28.25
CA SER A 222 18.52 15.57 -28.06
C SER A 222 17.70 15.03 -29.22
N ARG A 223 16.43 14.79 -29.00
CA ARG A 223 15.47 14.41 -30.05
C ARG A 223 14.43 15.51 -30.25
N ASN A 224 13.74 15.48 -31.38
CA ASN A 224 12.64 16.40 -31.65
C ASN A 224 11.38 15.99 -30.86
N LEU A 225 11.29 16.38 -29.60
CA LEU A 225 10.15 16.14 -28.73
C LEU A 225 9.07 17.19 -28.99
N VAL A 226 7.98 16.81 -29.67
CA VAL A 226 6.89 17.69 -30.06
C VAL A 226 5.85 17.85 -28.95
N ALA A 227 5.57 16.78 -28.21
CA ALA A 227 4.57 16.78 -27.14
C ALA A 227 4.94 15.82 -26.02
N THR A 228 4.47 16.15 -24.83
CA THR A 228 4.44 15.23 -23.69
C THR A 228 2.99 15.06 -23.22
N VAL A 229 2.66 13.83 -22.85
CA VAL A 229 1.39 13.47 -22.24
C VAL A 229 1.62 12.87 -20.85
N ASN A 230 0.61 12.85 -20.01
CA ASN A 230 0.75 12.37 -18.62
C ASN A 230 0.30 10.93 -18.40
N HIS A 231 -0.08 10.21 -19.48
CA HIS A 231 -0.51 8.81 -19.44
C HIS A 231 0.08 8.03 -20.61
N TYR A 232 0.50 6.78 -20.35
CA TYR A 232 0.99 5.89 -21.41
C TYR A 232 -0.12 5.54 -22.41
N SER A 233 -1.35 5.34 -21.94
CA SER A 233 -2.51 5.12 -22.78
C SER A 233 -2.76 6.25 -23.78
N ALA A 234 -2.58 7.50 -23.37
CA ALA A 234 -2.68 8.66 -24.24
C ALA A 234 -1.56 8.69 -25.29
N ALA A 235 -0.31 8.37 -24.88
CA ALA A 235 0.81 8.29 -25.83
C ALA A 235 0.56 7.26 -26.93
N TYR A 236 0.06 6.07 -26.58
CA TYR A 236 -0.32 5.06 -27.58
C TYR A 236 -1.38 5.55 -28.56
N GLU A 237 -2.39 6.25 -28.09
CA GLU A 237 -3.46 6.79 -28.93
C GLU A 237 -2.96 7.88 -29.87
N VAL A 238 -2.09 8.77 -29.40
CA VAL A 238 -1.44 9.80 -30.22
C VAL A 238 -0.61 9.17 -31.33
N VAL A 239 0.23 8.18 -30.98
CA VAL A 239 1.06 7.46 -31.97
C VAL A 239 0.20 6.72 -33.02
N ARG A 240 -0.91 6.16 -32.60
CA ARG A 240 -1.82 5.44 -33.52
C ARG A 240 -2.43 6.37 -34.56
N GLN A 241 -2.68 7.63 -34.24
CA GLN A 241 -3.43 8.60 -35.07
C GLN A 241 -2.54 9.65 -35.74
N SER A 242 -1.22 9.59 -35.58
CA SER A 242 -0.31 10.60 -36.10
C SER A 242 0.98 9.99 -36.66
N ASP A 243 1.84 10.86 -37.24
CA ASP A 243 3.20 10.52 -37.63
C ASP A 243 4.23 10.78 -36.51
N LEU A 244 3.77 10.87 -35.25
CA LEU A 244 4.66 10.91 -34.11
C LEU A 244 5.12 9.49 -33.74
N ILE A 245 6.34 9.38 -33.28
CA ILE A 245 6.87 8.13 -32.70
C ILE A 245 7.05 8.30 -31.20
N ALA A 246 7.08 7.18 -30.45
CA ALA A 246 7.26 7.22 -29.00
C ALA A 246 8.16 6.09 -28.50
N VAL A 247 8.90 6.36 -27.42
CA VAL A 247 9.66 5.34 -26.67
C VAL A 247 8.83 4.91 -25.48
N LEU A 248 8.24 3.73 -25.56
CA LEU A 248 7.27 3.25 -24.56
C LEU A 248 7.63 1.82 -24.11
N PRO A 249 7.14 1.36 -22.94
CA PRO A 249 7.32 -0.01 -22.48
C PRO A 249 6.83 -1.03 -23.50
N SER A 250 7.65 -2.04 -23.79
CA SER A 250 7.40 -3.02 -24.84
C SER A 250 6.34 -4.07 -24.46
N ASP A 251 6.19 -4.37 -23.18
CA ASP A 251 5.26 -5.35 -22.63
C ASP A 251 3.79 -4.90 -22.72
N LEU A 252 3.51 -3.59 -22.73
CA LEU A 252 2.18 -3.07 -23.03
C LEU A 252 1.65 -3.55 -24.41
N ARG A 253 2.53 -3.94 -25.32
CA ARG A 253 2.12 -4.48 -26.61
C ARG A 253 1.23 -5.71 -26.50
N SER A 254 1.50 -6.58 -25.52
CA SER A 254 0.72 -7.81 -25.33
C SER A 254 -0.65 -7.58 -24.71
N GLN A 255 -0.84 -6.45 -24.01
CA GLN A 255 -2.05 -6.16 -23.25
C GLN A 255 -2.91 -5.03 -23.85
N SER A 256 -2.37 -4.22 -24.75
CA SER A 256 -3.12 -3.13 -25.37
C SER A 256 -3.99 -3.60 -26.52
N ARG A 257 -5.28 -3.23 -26.49
CA ARG A 257 -6.19 -3.38 -27.65
C ARG A 257 -5.68 -2.63 -28.90
N GLN A 258 -4.73 -1.73 -28.74
CA GLN A 258 -4.15 -0.90 -29.80
C GLN A 258 -2.90 -1.55 -30.43
N ALA A 259 -2.36 -2.61 -29.82
CA ALA A 259 -1.19 -3.33 -30.33
C ALA A 259 -1.28 -3.75 -31.81
N PRO A 260 -2.47 -4.16 -32.33
CA PRO A 260 -2.60 -4.50 -33.74
C PRO A 260 -2.37 -3.32 -34.71
N PHE A 261 -2.51 -2.10 -34.26
CA PHE A 261 -2.40 -0.87 -35.08
C PHE A 261 -1.02 -0.22 -35.02
N LEU A 262 -0.15 -0.70 -34.13
CA LEU A 262 1.17 -0.15 -33.92
C LEU A 262 2.27 -1.07 -34.45
N HIS A 263 3.33 -0.44 -34.93
CA HIS A 263 4.58 -1.08 -35.29
C HIS A 263 5.64 -0.73 -34.26
N ALA A 264 6.29 -1.75 -33.70
CA ALA A 264 7.34 -1.58 -32.70
C ALA A 264 8.70 -1.94 -33.32
N MET A 265 9.68 -1.07 -33.12
CA MET A 265 11.05 -1.26 -33.57
C MET A 265 12.03 -1.15 -32.40
N PRO A 266 13.20 -1.81 -32.48
CA PRO A 266 14.26 -1.59 -31.52
C PRO A 266 14.71 -0.13 -31.50
N ILE A 267 14.96 0.40 -30.31
CA ILE A 267 15.52 1.74 -30.12
C ILE A 267 16.99 1.71 -30.55
N PRO A 268 17.44 2.64 -31.43
CA PRO A 268 18.81 2.62 -31.93
C PRO A 268 19.87 2.92 -30.86
N LEU A 269 19.50 3.63 -29.81
CA LEU A 269 20.35 3.91 -28.64
C LEU A 269 19.65 3.44 -27.37
N ARG A 270 20.03 2.26 -26.88
CA ARG A 270 19.42 1.64 -25.69
C ARG A 270 19.83 2.39 -24.43
N ALA A 271 18.83 2.84 -23.68
CA ALA A 271 19.02 3.29 -22.31
C ALA A 271 19.23 2.07 -21.37
N PRO A 272 19.84 2.27 -20.20
CA PRO A 272 19.88 1.25 -19.17
C PRO A 272 18.47 0.72 -18.85
N PRO A 273 18.34 -0.59 -18.58
CA PRO A 273 17.05 -1.17 -18.20
C PRO A 273 16.50 -0.48 -16.95
N ARG A 274 15.20 -0.37 -16.88
CA ARG A 274 14.50 0.19 -15.75
C ARG A 274 13.79 -0.91 -14.98
N ILE A 275 13.81 -0.80 -13.66
CA ILE A 275 13.19 -1.78 -12.77
C ILE A 275 11.98 -1.13 -12.13
N VAL A 276 10.81 -1.74 -12.27
CA VAL A 276 9.66 -1.43 -11.43
C VAL A 276 9.88 -2.09 -10.09
N SER A 277 9.83 -1.28 -9.04
CA SER A 277 9.99 -1.72 -7.67
C SER A 277 8.75 -1.36 -6.85
N LEU A 278 8.50 -2.14 -5.82
CA LEU A 278 7.54 -1.87 -4.77
C LEU A 278 8.25 -1.08 -3.69
N PHE A 279 7.68 0.09 -3.31
CA PHE A 279 8.20 0.95 -2.24
C PHE A 279 7.20 1.06 -1.11
N TRP A 280 7.69 1.14 0.13
CA TRP A 280 6.88 1.36 1.33
C TRP A 280 7.71 2.06 2.41
N HIS A 281 7.04 2.65 3.38
CA HIS A 281 7.72 3.26 4.52
C HIS A 281 8.04 2.21 5.59
N GLN A 282 9.24 2.24 6.18
CA GLN A 282 9.71 1.28 7.21
C GLN A 282 8.79 1.15 8.43
N ARG A 283 8.03 2.22 8.79
CA ARG A 283 7.05 2.17 9.90
C ARG A 283 5.99 1.09 9.69
N ASN A 284 5.76 0.69 8.45
CA ASN A 284 4.76 -0.29 8.05
C ASN A 284 5.33 -1.72 7.92
N ASP A 285 6.62 -1.93 8.25
CA ASP A 285 7.27 -3.24 8.14
C ASP A 285 6.53 -4.31 8.94
N THR A 286 6.07 -3.96 10.14
CA THR A 286 5.42 -4.86 11.10
C THR A 286 3.89 -4.84 11.05
N VAL A 287 3.27 -3.92 10.30
CA VAL A 287 1.81 -3.86 10.18
C VAL A 287 1.31 -5.09 9.39
N PRO A 288 0.54 -6.02 10.02
CA PRO A 288 0.27 -7.33 9.44
C PRO A 288 -0.45 -7.26 8.09
N ALA A 289 -1.47 -6.42 7.94
CA ALA A 289 -2.22 -6.24 6.69
C ALA A 289 -1.32 -5.73 5.55
N GLN A 290 -0.47 -4.75 5.83
CA GLN A 290 0.43 -4.16 4.84
C GLN A 290 1.57 -5.11 4.47
N ARG A 291 2.10 -5.86 5.44
CA ARG A 291 3.07 -6.91 5.19
C ARG A 291 2.49 -7.98 4.27
N TRP A 292 1.29 -8.47 4.57
CA TRP A 292 0.59 -9.44 3.73
C TRP A 292 0.38 -8.93 2.30
N LEU A 293 -0.04 -7.66 2.12
CA LEU A 293 -0.18 -7.06 0.80
C LEU A 293 1.15 -7.04 0.04
N ARG A 294 2.24 -6.64 0.70
CA ARG A 294 3.58 -6.61 0.07
C ARG A 294 4.04 -8.00 -0.34
N GLU A 295 3.88 -8.99 0.53
CA GLU A 295 4.21 -10.39 0.24
C GLU A 295 3.39 -10.92 -0.94
N THR A 296 2.11 -10.59 -1.00
CA THR A 296 1.21 -10.91 -2.11
C THR A 296 1.71 -10.27 -3.42
N LEU A 297 1.98 -8.97 -3.43
CA LEU A 297 2.48 -8.27 -4.61
C LEU A 297 3.83 -8.82 -5.08
N VAL A 298 4.74 -9.07 -4.16
CA VAL A 298 6.05 -9.67 -4.48
C VAL A 298 5.88 -11.08 -5.03
N GLY A 299 5.05 -11.92 -4.40
CA GLY A 299 4.79 -13.28 -4.86
C GLY A 299 4.17 -13.36 -6.25
N MET A 300 3.33 -12.37 -6.61
CA MET A 300 2.68 -12.33 -7.92
C MET A 300 3.56 -11.75 -9.03
N PHE A 301 4.36 -10.74 -8.72
CA PHE A 301 4.98 -9.90 -9.75
C PHE A 301 6.51 -9.88 -9.73
N ALA A 302 7.17 -10.31 -8.65
CA ALA A 302 8.61 -10.43 -8.68
C ALA A 302 9.00 -11.61 -9.61
N LYS A 303 9.67 -11.31 -10.70
CA LYS A 303 10.28 -12.34 -11.54
C LYS A 303 11.50 -12.87 -10.81
N SER A 304 11.59 -14.19 -10.65
CA SER A 304 12.83 -14.85 -10.24
C SER A 304 13.91 -14.49 -11.26
N GLU A 305 15.05 -14.01 -10.77
CA GLU A 305 16.26 -13.81 -11.59
C GLU A 305 16.72 -15.13 -12.20
#